data_05c9b0b3acb39ba2affdf911d79c730d
#
_entry.id   05c9b0b3acb39ba2affdf911d79c730d
#
_cell.length_a   1.000
_cell.length_b   1.000
_cell.length_c   1.000
_cell.angle_alpha   90.00
_cell.angle_beta   90.00
_cell.angle_gamma   90.00
#
_symmetry.space_group_name_H-M   'P 1'
#
loop_
_entity.id
_entity.type
_entity.pdbx_description
1 polymer ?
#
loop_
_entity_poly.entity_id
_entity_poly.type
_entity_poly.pdbx_seq_one_letter_code
_entity_poly.pdbx_strand_id
1 'polypeptide(L)'
;GACIHHDQGILGARCYAQGEERRVRLLKENGYNAVRSAHNPCSKALLDACDRLGMLMMDEYIDHWYIHKTEYDYVPYFYKWWKQDIADMVDKDYNHPCVILYSTGNEVSETAQKKGIQLTRELTDYLHSLDNTRPVTCGINIFFNFLSSIGFGVYSDEKAKKEAEKAEKLRAAGVQPQKKKAVGSKFFNDLAGLMGDEFMKRGATLHGCDVRTRDAFANMDIAGYNYGIYRYKHDLKKYPNRLILGSETFCNDAYRFREQAKKNPRLVGDFVWAGMDYLGEVGVGSWEYKAYATQFSGLGWTTAGSGRIDLNGRPLGEALYTRVALEQEIGPYIAVRPVMFSGEKHSPSAWKMTDAMPSWSWAGCEGKKAHIEVYARAAKVALLLNGKKVAEKQLKNDCLAKFTIPYQSGTLEAVSYDAIDRVLGRCKLQTAGADTVLRAVPEEKKTKPGRLCYIRIRYTDRAGELK
;
A
#
# COMPACT_ATOMS: atom_id res chain seq x y z
N GLY A 1 3.05 -7.36 6.76
CA GLY A 1 4.03 -6.33 6.40
C GLY A 1 3.45 -5.26 5.50
N ALA A 2 4.26 -4.30 5.13
CA ALA A 2 3.88 -3.21 4.24
C ALA A 2 5.04 -2.80 3.31
N CYS A 3 4.71 -2.48 2.06
CA CYS A 3 5.66 -1.84 1.14
C CYS A 3 5.84 -0.37 1.53
N ILE A 4 7.06 0.13 1.41
CA ILE A 4 7.39 1.54 1.60
C ILE A 4 8.37 2.00 0.51
N HIS A 5 8.20 3.21 0.02
CA HIS A 5 9.17 3.86 -0.85
C HIS A 5 10.31 4.49 -0.06
N HIS A 6 11.39 4.81 -0.76
CA HIS A 6 12.58 5.39 -0.17
C HIS A 6 12.38 6.81 0.37
N ASP A 7 11.54 7.62 -0.30
CA ASP A 7 11.32 9.01 0.07
C ASP A 7 10.57 9.18 1.41
N GLN A 8 10.79 10.33 2.02
CA GLN A 8 10.15 10.74 3.27
C GLN A 8 9.38 12.07 3.09
N GLY A 9 8.53 12.12 2.08
CA GLY A 9 7.73 13.30 1.79
C GLY A 9 8.60 14.54 1.53
N ILE A 10 8.37 15.62 2.25
CA ILE A 10 9.12 16.89 2.06
C ILE A 10 10.64 16.78 2.28
N LEU A 11 11.11 15.76 3.01
CA LEU A 11 12.52 15.48 3.17
C LEU A 11 13.15 14.84 1.92
N GLY A 12 12.32 14.43 0.96
CA GLY A 12 12.76 13.78 -0.27
C GLY A 12 13.51 12.48 0.01
N ALA A 13 14.57 12.22 -0.72
CA ALA A 13 15.42 11.03 -0.59
C ALA A 13 16.44 11.10 0.55
N ARG A 14 16.37 12.08 1.42
CA ARG A 14 17.29 12.21 2.57
C ARG A 14 16.96 11.21 3.67
N CYS A 15 17.93 10.34 3.99
CA CYS A 15 17.79 9.27 4.99
C CYS A 15 18.31 9.73 6.35
N TYR A 16 17.61 10.67 6.96
CA TYR A 16 17.92 11.06 8.34
C TYR A 16 17.55 9.95 9.32
N ALA A 17 18.45 9.55 10.21
CA ALA A 17 18.21 8.49 11.18
C ALA A 17 16.92 8.69 11.99
N GLN A 18 16.61 9.94 12.39
CA GLN A 18 15.37 10.25 13.11
C GLN A 18 14.12 10.10 12.25
N GLY A 19 14.23 10.43 10.95
CA GLY A 19 13.13 10.26 9.99
C GLY A 19 12.81 8.79 9.76
N GLU A 20 13.83 7.96 9.58
CA GLU A 20 13.67 6.51 9.43
C GLU A 20 13.14 5.84 10.70
N GLU A 21 13.68 6.22 11.86
CA GLU A 21 13.17 5.72 13.15
C GLU A 21 11.70 6.09 13.37
N ARG A 22 11.31 7.34 13.04
CA ARG A 22 9.92 7.77 13.07
C ARG A 22 9.04 6.92 12.14
N ARG A 23 9.50 6.68 10.91
CA ARG A 23 8.77 5.88 9.92
C ARG A 23 8.54 4.46 10.41
N VAL A 24 9.57 3.79 10.90
CA VAL A 24 9.46 2.44 11.47
C VAL A 24 8.53 2.42 12.69
N ARG A 25 8.64 3.40 13.59
CA ARG A 25 7.75 3.51 14.75
C ARG A 25 6.28 3.65 14.34
N LEU A 26 5.98 4.55 13.38
CA LEU A 26 4.63 4.74 12.88
C LEU A 26 4.06 3.47 12.24
N LEU A 27 4.86 2.73 11.48
CA LEU A 27 4.45 1.46 10.89
C LEU A 27 4.15 0.41 11.97
N LYS A 28 5.00 0.29 12.98
CA LYS A 28 4.76 -0.61 14.12
C LYS A 28 3.50 -0.26 14.91
N GLU A 29 3.30 1.02 15.23
CA GLU A 29 2.09 1.52 15.89
C GLU A 29 0.81 1.22 15.10
N ASN A 30 0.93 1.06 13.77
CA ASN A 30 -0.16 0.68 12.90
C ASN A 30 -0.22 -0.83 12.57
N GLY A 31 0.53 -1.65 13.34
CA GLY A 31 0.39 -3.10 13.34
C GLY A 31 1.24 -3.84 12.34
N TYR A 32 2.17 -3.18 11.64
CA TYR A 32 3.10 -3.85 10.75
C TYR A 32 4.33 -4.37 11.53
N ASN A 33 4.76 -5.58 11.20
CA ASN A 33 5.95 -6.20 11.77
C ASN A 33 7.07 -6.42 10.74
N ALA A 34 6.80 -6.11 9.47
CA ALA A 34 7.76 -6.22 8.38
C ALA A 34 7.56 -5.08 7.38
N VAL A 35 8.63 -4.70 6.71
CA VAL A 35 8.62 -3.76 5.57
C VAL A 35 9.34 -4.36 4.37
N ARG A 36 8.87 -3.99 3.18
CA ARG A 36 9.53 -4.23 1.90
C ARG A 36 10.00 -2.89 1.35
N SER A 37 11.29 -2.79 1.04
CA SER A 37 11.84 -1.60 0.38
C SER A 37 11.44 -1.59 -1.10
N ALA A 38 10.49 -0.76 -1.47
CA ALA A 38 9.99 -0.69 -2.83
C ALA A 38 10.57 0.55 -3.56
N HIS A 39 11.18 0.44 -4.72
CA HIS A 39 11.67 -0.80 -5.36
C HIS A 39 13.16 -0.63 -5.59
N ASN A 40 13.95 -0.56 -4.53
CA ASN A 40 15.39 -0.36 -4.54
C ASN A 40 15.98 -0.67 -3.15
N PRO A 41 17.29 -0.89 -3.04
CA PRO A 41 17.95 -1.13 -1.75
C PRO A 41 17.69 0.02 -0.77
N CYS A 42 17.33 -0.34 0.45
CA CYS A 42 17.02 0.64 1.48
C CYS A 42 18.27 1.30 2.08
N SER A 43 18.10 2.38 2.81
CA SER A 43 19.17 3.06 3.49
C SER A 43 19.66 2.28 4.72
N LYS A 44 20.96 2.40 5.03
CA LYS A 44 21.52 1.88 6.30
C LYS A 44 20.77 2.45 7.52
N ALA A 45 20.36 3.71 7.48
CA ALA A 45 19.61 4.34 8.57
C ALA A 45 18.25 3.65 8.81
N LEU A 46 17.59 3.16 7.74
CA LEU A 46 16.36 2.37 7.86
C LEU A 46 16.63 1.01 8.49
N LEU A 47 17.70 0.32 8.07
CA LEU A 47 18.11 -0.96 8.67
C LEU A 47 18.43 -0.82 10.16
N ASP A 48 19.24 0.20 10.52
CA ASP A 48 19.55 0.52 11.93
C ASP A 48 18.27 0.75 12.76
N ALA A 49 17.27 1.42 12.18
CA ALA A 49 15.98 1.64 12.85
C ALA A 49 15.17 0.34 12.97
N CYS A 50 15.16 -0.49 11.93
CA CYS A 50 14.49 -1.78 11.91
C CYS A 50 15.10 -2.73 12.96
N ASP A 51 16.42 -2.80 13.05
CA ASP A 51 17.12 -3.60 14.07
C ASP A 51 16.74 -3.17 15.48
N ARG A 52 16.84 -1.85 15.77
CA ARG A 52 16.54 -1.34 17.12
C ARG A 52 15.09 -1.51 17.53
N LEU A 53 14.17 -1.36 16.57
CA LEU A 53 12.73 -1.38 16.84
C LEU A 53 12.10 -2.77 16.61
N GLY A 54 12.87 -3.75 16.11
CA GLY A 54 12.37 -5.10 15.83
C GLY A 54 11.35 -5.13 14.69
N MET A 55 11.66 -4.45 13.57
CA MET A 55 10.91 -4.50 12.31
C MET A 55 11.67 -5.39 11.33
N LEU A 56 11.03 -6.40 10.76
CA LEU A 56 11.63 -7.26 9.76
C LEU A 56 11.73 -6.53 8.40
N MET A 57 12.75 -6.88 7.61
CA MET A 57 13.02 -6.25 6.33
C MET A 57 13.12 -7.29 5.20
N MET A 58 12.38 -7.05 4.12
CA MET A 58 12.67 -7.60 2.80
C MET A 58 13.33 -6.50 1.98
N ASP A 59 14.66 -6.57 1.77
CA ASP A 59 15.34 -5.59 0.95
C ASP A 59 15.29 -5.98 -0.52
N GLU A 60 14.86 -5.03 -1.36
CA GLU A 60 14.62 -5.27 -2.77
C GLU A 60 15.67 -4.58 -3.62
N TYR A 61 16.21 -5.33 -4.60
CA TYR A 61 17.30 -4.85 -5.44
C TYR A 61 16.83 -3.77 -6.42
N ILE A 62 15.79 -4.06 -7.23
CA ILE A 62 15.45 -3.16 -8.33
C ILE A 62 14.01 -3.35 -8.83
N ASP A 63 13.45 -2.31 -9.45
CA ASP A 63 12.10 -2.33 -10.01
C ASP A 63 12.00 -3.06 -11.37
N HIS A 64 13.09 -3.18 -12.12
CA HIS A 64 13.11 -3.72 -13.50
C HIS A 64 14.45 -4.37 -13.83
N TRP A 65 14.48 -5.22 -14.86
CA TRP A 65 15.74 -5.81 -15.32
C TRP A 65 16.19 -5.19 -16.65
N TYR A 66 15.89 -5.85 -17.79
CA TYR A 66 16.34 -5.43 -19.12
C TYR A 66 15.21 -4.95 -20.04
N ILE A 67 13.98 -4.95 -19.59
CA ILE A 67 12.84 -4.34 -20.29
C ILE A 67 12.46 -3.05 -19.59
N HIS A 68 12.43 -1.96 -20.34
CA HIS A 68 12.04 -0.66 -19.84
C HIS A 68 10.61 -0.65 -19.29
N LYS A 69 10.41 -0.01 -18.16
CA LYS A 69 9.10 0.34 -17.59
C LYS A 69 8.76 1.81 -17.78
N THR A 70 9.78 2.67 -17.80
CA THR A 70 9.67 4.12 -17.96
C THR A 70 10.81 4.63 -18.86
N GLU A 71 10.75 5.90 -19.24
CA GLU A 71 11.72 6.52 -20.14
C GLU A 71 13.13 6.64 -19.51
N TYR A 72 13.21 6.89 -18.21
CA TYR A 72 14.47 7.18 -17.49
C TYR A 72 14.78 6.16 -16.40
N ASP A 73 14.58 4.88 -16.71
CA ASP A 73 14.87 3.81 -15.78
C ASP A 73 16.33 3.30 -15.87
N TYR A 74 16.69 2.36 -15.00
CA TYR A 74 18.05 1.83 -14.87
C TYR A 74 18.42 0.76 -15.91
N VAL A 75 17.53 0.39 -16.81
CA VAL A 75 17.74 -0.66 -17.82
C VAL A 75 19.07 -0.53 -18.60
N PRO A 76 19.51 0.67 -19.06
CA PRO A 76 20.78 0.81 -19.78
C PRO A 76 22.01 0.37 -18.98
N TYR A 77 21.90 0.35 -17.66
CA TYR A 77 23.00 0.05 -16.74
C TYR A 77 22.91 -1.36 -16.16
N PHE A 78 21.74 -2.01 -16.19
CA PHE A 78 21.46 -3.26 -15.52
C PHE A 78 22.50 -4.34 -15.80
N TYR A 79 22.73 -4.72 -17.06
CA TYR A 79 23.67 -5.80 -17.39
C TYR A 79 25.11 -5.53 -16.99
N LYS A 80 25.51 -4.27 -16.93
CA LYS A 80 26.86 -3.87 -16.51
C LYS A 80 27.03 -3.96 -14.99
N TRP A 81 26.00 -3.62 -14.24
CA TRP A 81 26.15 -3.33 -12.80
C TRP A 81 25.46 -4.31 -11.86
N TRP A 82 24.50 -5.13 -12.34
CA TRP A 82 23.66 -5.92 -11.43
C TRP A 82 24.43 -6.79 -10.41
N LYS A 83 25.61 -7.34 -10.79
CA LYS A 83 26.44 -8.11 -9.85
C LYS A 83 27.04 -7.24 -8.76
N GLN A 84 27.56 -6.08 -9.15
CA GLN A 84 28.16 -5.15 -8.19
C GLN A 84 27.07 -4.58 -7.26
N ASP A 85 25.95 -4.15 -7.83
CA ASP A 85 24.84 -3.59 -7.06
C ASP A 85 24.29 -4.59 -6.02
N ILE A 86 24.12 -5.86 -6.40
CA ILE A 86 23.70 -6.92 -5.48
C ILE A 86 24.78 -7.18 -4.42
N ALA A 87 26.05 -7.20 -4.79
CA ALA A 87 27.13 -7.37 -3.84
C ALA A 87 27.17 -6.23 -2.81
N ASP A 88 27.03 -4.98 -3.25
CA ASP A 88 26.98 -3.80 -2.39
C ASP A 88 25.73 -3.82 -1.48
N MET A 89 24.59 -4.27 -2.00
CA MET A 89 23.37 -4.46 -1.18
C MET A 89 23.61 -5.50 -0.08
N VAL A 90 24.14 -6.66 -0.43
CA VAL A 90 24.42 -7.72 0.54
C VAL A 90 25.46 -7.30 1.57
N ASP A 91 26.56 -6.62 1.15
CA ASP A 91 27.58 -6.11 2.07
C ASP A 91 26.97 -5.13 3.10
N LYS A 92 26.11 -4.24 2.64
CA LYS A 92 25.35 -3.33 3.51
C LYS A 92 24.45 -4.09 4.50
N ASP A 93 23.77 -5.16 4.05
CA ASP A 93 22.71 -5.83 4.77
C ASP A 93 23.17 -6.96 5.70
N TYR A 94 24.32 -7.56 5.40
CA TYR A 94 24.77 -8.83 5.97
C TYR A 94 24.73 -8.87 7.50
N ASN A 95 25.14 -7.78 8.15
CA ASN A 95 25.18 -7.66 9.61
C ASN A 95 23.90 -7.06 10.22
N HIS A 96 22.81 -6.91 9.43
CA HIS A 96 21.53 -6.44 9.93
C HIS A 96 20.57 -7.61 10.15
N PRO A 97 20.29 -8.02 11.40
CA PRO A 97 19.40 -9.14 11.70
C PRO A 97 17.94 -8.89 11.29
N CYS A 98 17.55 -7.64 11.07
CA CYS A 98 16.23 -7.31 10.55
C CYS A 98 16.02 -7.80 9.11
N VAL A 99 17.07 -7.90 8.28
CA VAL A 99 16.98 -8.37 6.90
C VAL A 99 16.77 -9.89 6.91
N ILE A 100 15.58 -10.32 6.52
CA ILE A 100 15.18 -11.73 6.54
C ILE A 100 14.99 -12.33 5.14
N LEU A 101 15.00 -11.49 4.10
CA LEU A 101 14.64 -11.88 2.75
C LEU A 101 15.19 -10.85 1.74
N TYR A 102 15.72 -11.35 0.63
CA TYR A 102 16.08 -10.53 -0.53
C TYR A 102 15.06 -10.66 -1.65
N SER A 103 14.75 -9.55 -2.33
CA SER A 103 13.94 -9.53 -3.54
C SER A 103 14.77 -9.07 -4.73
N THR A 104 14.74 -9.86 -5.82
CA THR A 104 15.56 -9.60 -7.03
C THR A 104 14.90 -8.64 -8.01
N GLY A 105 13.63 -8.31 -7.82
CA GLY A 105 12.92 -7.40 -8.72
C GLY A 105 11.43 -7.28 -8.42
N ASN A 106 10.83 -6.26 -9.03
CA ASN A 106 9.40 -5.99 -8.93
C ASN A 106 8.73 -6.03 -10.28
N GLU A 107 7.64 -6.78 -10.41
CA GLU A 107 6.77 -6.82 -11.60
C GLU A 107 7.53 -6.90 -12.94
N VAL A 108 8.63 -7.65 -12.94
CA VAL A 108 9.51 -7.81 -14.09
C VAL A 108 8.87 -8.72 -15.12
N SER A 109 8.43 -8.16 -16.24
CA SER A 109 7.74 -8.89 -17.32
C SER A 109 8.64 -9.93 -18.01
N GLU A 110 9.94 -9.79 -17.85
CA GLU A 110 10.96 -10.72 -18.29
C GLU A 110 10.76 -12.14 -17.78
N THR A 111 10.20 -12.30 -16.59
CA THR A 111 9.94 -13.61 -15.97
C THR A 111 8.95 -14.48 -16.74
N ALA A 112 8.24 -13.94 -17.74
CA ALA A 112 7.45 -14.72 -18.69
C ALA A 112 8.23 -15.18 -19.93
N GLN A 113 9.49 -14.81 -20.06
CA GLN A 113 10.36 -15.09 -21.19
C GLN A 113 11.48 -16.06 -20.79
N LYS A 114 11.90 -16.94 -21.73
CA LYS A 114 12.95 -17.93 -21.48
C LYS A 114 14.23 -17.31 -20.90
N LYS A 115 14.68 -16.17 -21.46
CA LYS A 115 15.87 -15.46 -20.99
C LYS A 115 15.69 -14.91 -19.57
N GLY A 116 14.51 -14.36 -19.25
CA GLY A 116 14.22 -13.84 -17.92
C GLY A 116 14.04 -14.94 -16.87
N ILE A 117 13.46 -16.09 -17.25
CA ILE A 117 13.40 -17.27 -16.38
C ILE A 117 14.82 -17.72 -16.01
N GLN A 118 15.74 -17.76 -16.98
CA GLN A 118 17.15 -18.05 -16.71
C GLN A 118 17.77 -16.99 -15.78
N LEU A 119 17.54 -15.73 -16.07
CA LEU A 119 18.05 -14.62 -15.23
C LEU A 119 17.53 -14.70 -13.79
N THR A 120 16.27 -15.12 -13.58
CA THR A 120 15.75 -15.36 -12.23
C THR A 120 16.63 -16.32 -11.44
N ARG A 121 17.08 -17.41 -12.08
CA ARG A 121 18.00 -18.37 -11.47
C ARG A 121 19.37 -17.75 -11.22
N GLU A 122 19.94 -17.06 -12.21
CA GLU A 122 21.26 -16.43 -12.09
C GLU A 122 21.32 -15.42 -10.94
N LEU A 123 20.26 -14.62 -10.76
CA LEU A 123 20.16 -13.64 -9.66
C LEU A 123 20.05 -14.36 -8.31
N THR A 124 19.23 -15.41 -8.21
CA THR A 124 19.06 -16.20 -6.99
C THR A 124 20.36 -16.92 -6.61
N ASP A 125 21.00 -17.59 -7.55
CA ASP A 125 22.26 -18.30 -7.32
C ASP A 125 23.38 -17.32 -6.93
N TYR A 126 23.42 -16.15 -7.54
CA TYR A 126 24.41 -15.13 -7.20
C TYR A 126 24.21 -14.57 -5.78
N LEU A 127 22.98 -14.26 -5.39
CA LEU A 127 22.66 -13.86 -4.01
C LEU A 127 23.09 -14.94 -3.01
N HIS A 128 22.75 -16.21 -3.25
CA HIS A 128 23.17 -17.32 -2.40
C HIS A 128 24.69 -17.51 -2.33
N SER A 129 25.43 -17.13 -3.39
CA SER A 129 26.90 -17.17 -3.36
C SER A 129 27.50 -16.11 -2.43
N LEU A 130 26.77 -15.03 -2.16
CA LEU A 130 27.18 -13.94 -1.26
C LEU A 130 26.63 -14.14 0.16
N ASP A 131 25.37 -14.57 0.26
CA ASP A 131 24.67 -14.82 1.51
C ASP A 131 23.71 -16.01 1.36
N ASN A 132 24.08 -17.15 1.88
CA ASN A 132 23.27 -18.37 1.87
C ASN A 132 22.35 -18.52 3.09
N THR A 133 22.28 -17.53 3.95
CA THR A 133 21.48 -17.57 5.19
C THR A 133 20.09 -16.98 5.02
N ARG A 134 19.86 -16.20 3.96
CA ARG A 134 18.59 -15.53 3.68
C ARG A 134 17.97 -16.05 2.39
N PRO A 135 16.66 -16.35 2.39
CA PRO A 135 15.96 -16.77 1.18
C PRO A 135 15.80 -15.61 0.18
N VAL A 136 15.58 -15.99 -1.07
CA VAL A 136 15.45 -15.07 -2.20
C VAL A 136 14.06 -15.18 -2.82
N THR A 137 13.49 -14.04 -3.18
CA THR A 137 12.20 -13.92 -3.89
C THR A 137 12.29 -12.95 -5.08
N CYS A 138 11.23 -12.83 -5.83
CA CYS A 138 10.97 -11.76 -6.79
C CYS A 138 9.47 -11.47 -6.81
N GLY A 139 9.10 -10.20 -6.76
CA GLY A 139 7.70 -9.78 -6.86
C GLY A 139 7.18 -9.92 -8.30
N ILE A 140 6.28 -10.86 -8.56
CA ILE A 140 5.70 -11.08 -9.89
C ILE A 140 4.23 -10.73 -9.89
N ASN A 141 3.84 -9.71 -10.67
CA ASN A 141 2.45 -9.47 -11.02
C ASN A 141 2.01 -10.51 -12.05
N ILE A 142 1.32 -11.53 -11.55
CA ILE A 142 0.99 -12.73 -12.31
C ILE A 142 0.15 -12.41 -13.55
N PHE A 143 -0.81 -11.50 -13.41
CA PHE A 143 -1.71 -11.14 -14.51
C PHE A 143 -1.03 -10.21 -15.52
N PHE A 144 -0.31 -9.20 -15.05
CA PHE A 144 0.41 -8.28 -15.95
C PHE A 144 1.54 -8.97 -16.68
N ASN A 145 2.23 -9.91 -16.04
CA ASN A 145 3.23 -10.74 -16.66
C ASN A 145 2.64 -11.55 -17.84
N PHE A 146 1.47 -12.15 -17.64
CA PHE A 146 0.74 -12.83 -18.73
C PHE A 146 0.38 -11.85 -19.86
N LEU A 147 -0.20 -10.68 -19.55
CA LEU A 147 -0.56 -9.67 -20.55
C LEU A 147 0.67 -9.20 -21.36
N SER A 148 1.78 -8.93 -20.69
CA SER A 148 3.04 -8.55 -21.34
C SER A 148 3.57 -9.65 -22.25
N SER A 149 3.43 -10.92 -21.87
CA SER A 149 3.88 -12.07 -22.67
C SER A 149 3.13 -12.24 -23.99
N ILE A 150 1.96 -11.64 -24.10
CA ILE A 150 1.14 -11.61 -25.34
C ILE A 150 1.12 -10.23 -26.00
N GLY A 151 2.05 -9.33 -25.60
CA GLY A 151 2.32 -8.05 -26.25
C GLY A 151 1.56 -6.85 -25.72
N PHE A 152 0.77 -7.00 -24.63
CA PHE A 152 0.08 -5.86 -24.01
C PHE A 152 1.00 -5.08 -23.08
N GLY A 153 0.91 -3.73 -23.12
CA GLY A 153 1.53 -2.82 -22.14
C GLY A 153 3.06 -2.77 -22.16
N VAL A 154 3.73 -3.50 -23.05
CA VAL A 154 5.20 -3.51 -23.13
C VAL A 154 5.70 -2.13 -23.50
N TYR A 155 6.62 -1.58 -22.70
CA TYR A 155 7.26 -0.29 -22.96
C TYR A 155 8.10 -0.37 -24.24
N SER A 156 8.09 0.72 -25.01
CA SER A 156 8.95 0.93 -26.16
C SER A 156 9.25 2.42 -26.26
N ASP A 157 10.55 2.77 -26.31
CA ASP A 157 11.00 4.17 -26.45
C ASP A 157 10.42 4.80 -27.71
N GLU A 158 10.32 4.06 -28.81
CA GLU A 158 9.73 4.54 -30.04
C GLU A 158 8.24 4.90 -29.88
N LYS A 159 7.47 4.06 -29.18
CA LYS A 159 6.06 4.34 -28.88
C LYS A 159 5.93 5.55 -27.93
N ALA A 160 6.75 5.61 -26.88
CA ALA A 160 6.75 6.71 -25.93
C ALA A 160 7.08 8.05 -26.61
N LYS A 161 8.09 8.07 -27.50
CA LYS A 161 8.48 9.25 -28.29
C LYS A 161 7.36 9.70 -29.24
N LYS A 162 6.77 8.77 -30.01
CA LYS A 162 5.64 9.09 -30.90
C LYS A 162 4.44 9.69 -30.15
N GLU A 163 4.10 9.16 -28.98
CA GLU A 163 3.00 9.70 -28.17
C GLU A 163 3.35 11.07 -27.56
N ALA A 164 4.61 11.29 -27.17
CA ALA A 164 5.08 12.59 -26.72
C ALA A 164 5.00 13.67 -27.83
N GLU A 165 5.53 13.37 -29.03
CA GLU A 165 5.48 14.25 -30.20
C GLU A 165 4.04 14.58 -30.60
N LYS A 166 3.14 13.60 -30.56
CA LYS A 166 1.72 13.80 -30.84
C LYS A 166 1.05 14.71 -29.81
N ALA A 167 1.37 14.53 -28.52
CA ALA A 167 0.85 15.38 -27.45
C ALA A 167 1.33 16.83 -27.58
N GLU A 168 2.59 17.04 -28.00
CA GLU A 168 3.17 18.37 -28.23
C GLU A 168 2.50 19.08 -29.40
N LYS A 169 2.31 18.37 -30.52
CA LYS A 169 1.60 18.91 -31.69
C LYS A 169 0.15 19.32 -31.36
N LEU A 170 -0.56 18.53 -30.55
CA LEU A 170 -1.90 18.87 -30.10
C LEU A 170 -1.91 20.13 -29.19
N ARG A 171 -0.93 20.23 -28.28
CA ARG A 171 -0.77 21.45 -27.44
C ARG A 171 -0.47 22.69 -28.27
N ALA A 172 0.43 22.56 -29.24
CA ALA A 172 0.75 23.68 -30.17
C ALA A 172 -0.46 24.11 -31.02
N ALA A 173 -1.38 23.17 -31.31
CA ALA A 173 -2.63 23.45 -31.99
C ALA A 173 -3.77 23.97 -31.08
N GLY A 174 -3.49 24.22 -29.78
CA GLY A 174 -4.49 24.66 -28.81
C GLY A 174 -5.50 23.58 -28.38
N VAL A 175 -5.27 22.36 -28.77
CA VAL A 175 -6.10 21.19 -28.42
C VAL A 175 -5.51 20.54 -27.18
N GLN A 176 -6.32 20.44 -26.11
CA GLN A 176 -5.88 19.62 -24.96
C GLN A 176 -5.67 18.18 -25.43
N PRO A 177 -4.47 17.61 -25.25
CA PRO A 177 -4.25 16.22 -25.67
C PRO A 177 -5.23 15.32 -24.93
N GLN A 178 -6.01 14.55 -25.66
CA GLN A 178 -6.68 13.38 -25.10
C GLN A 178 -5.64 12.54 -24.39
N LYS A 179 -6.01 11.93 -23.23
CA LYS A 179 -5.08 11.13 -22.41
C LYS A 179 -4.10 10.37 -23.28
N LYS A 180 -2.78 10.59 -23.08
CA LYS A 180 -1.72 9.86 -23.77
C LYS A 180 -2.02 8.37 -23.66
N LYS A 181 -1.87 7.59 -24.73
CA LYS A 181 -1.85 6.12 -24.62
C LYS A 181 -0.69 5.77 -23.69
N ALA A 182 -1.01 5.26 -22.51
CA ALA A 182 -0.02 4.87 -21.54
C ALA A 182 0.77 3.65 -22.03
N VAL A 183 2.04 3.57 -21.66
CA VAL A 183 2.94 2.43 -21.93
C VAL A 183 3.72 2.09 -20.66
N GLY A 184 4.20 0.86 -20.55
CA GLY A 184 4.93 0.39 -19.37
C GLY A 184 4.09 0.43 -18.11
N SER A 185 4.71 0.78 -16.98
CA SER A 185 4.04 0.85 -15.66
C SER A 185 2.79 1.72 -15.67
N LYS A 186 2.84 2.86 -16.37
CA LYS A 186 1.66 3.73 -16.45
C LYS A 186 0.46 3.07 -17.13
N PHE A 187 0.69 2.24 -18.16
CA PHE A 187 -0.39 1.48 -18.81
C PHE A 187 -1.07 0.54 -17.82
N PHE A 188 -0.29 -0.21 -17.06
CA PHE A 188 -0.83 -1.18 -16.10
C PHE A 188 -1.52 -0.50 -14.92
N ASN A 189 -0.98 0.62 -14.44
CA ASN A 189 -1.61 1.40 -13.38
C ASN A 189 -2.95 2.02 -13.84
N ASP A 190 -3.00 2.59 -15.04
CA ASP A 190 -4.24 3.13 -15.62
C ASP A 190 -5.29 2.01 -15.84
N LEU A 191 -4.86 0.83 -16.32
CA LEU A 191 -5.72 -0.32 -16.51
C LEU A 191 -6.30 -0.83 -15.18
N ALA A 192 -5.44 -1.03 -14.17
CA ALA A 192 -5.85 -1.47 -12.85
C ALA A 192 -6.76 -0.43 -12.17
N GLY A 193 -6.42 0.86 -12.27
CA GLY A 193 -7.24 1.95 -11.74
C GLY A 193 -8.65 1.94 -12.35
N LEU A 194 -8.75 1.75 -13.66
CA LEU A 194 -10.05 1.72 -14.37
C LEU A 194 -10.87 0.46 -14.06
N MET A 195 -10.22 -0.72 -14.06
CA MET A 195 -10.90 -2.01 -13.95
C MET A 195 -11.10 -2.47 -12.50
N GLY A 196 -10.37 -1.89 -11.56
CA GLY A 196 -10.41 -2.23 -10.13
C GLY A 196 -9.58 -3.46 -9.77
N ASP A 197 -9.42 -3.67 -8.47
CA ASP A 197 -8.62 -4.73 -7.87
C ASP A 197 -9.14 -6.15 -8.20
N GLU A 198 -10.45 -6.35 -8.23
CA GLU A 198 -11.07 -7.63 -8.55
C GLU A 198 -10.70 -8.15 -9.95
N PHE A 199 -10.54 -7.26 -10.93
CA PHE A 199 -10.14 -7.64 -12.27
C PHE A 199 -8.73 -8.25 -12.28
N MET A 200 -7.78 -7.63 -11.59
CA MET A 200 -6.41 -8.15 -11.48
C MET A 200 -6.37 -9.50 -10.78
N LYS A 201 -7.05 -9.62 -9.64
CA LYS A 201 -7.09 -10.85 -8.83
C LYS A 201 -7.70 -12.03 -9.59
N ARG A 202 -8.80 -11.78 -10.32
CA ARG A 202 -9.45 -12.80 -11.19
C ARG A 202 -8.62 -13.12 -12.40
N GLY A 203 -8.04 -12.13 -13.06
CA GLY A 203 -7.12 -12.31 -14.18
C GLY A 203 -5.94 -13.22 -13.83
N ALA A 204 -5.37 -13.06 -12.63
CA ALA A 204 -4.28 -13.89 -12.15
C ALA A 204 -4.62 -15.39 -12.05
N THR A 205 -5.90 -15.78 -12.01
CA THR A 205 -6.32 -17.19 -11.94
C THR A 205 -6.34 -17.92 -13.29
N LEU A 206 -6.15 -17.20 -14.39
CA LEU A 206 -6.16 -17.80 -15.72
C LEU A 206 -5.02 -18.84 -15.87
N HIS A 207 -5.29 -19.92 -16.60
CA HIS A 207 -4.30 -20.96 -16.85
C HIS A 207 -3.03 -20.42 -17.53
N GLY A 208 -3.19 -19.49 -18.48
CA GLY A 208 -2.05 -18.84 -19.15
C GLY A 208 -1.12 -18.10 -18.17
N CYS A 209 -1.65 -17.53 -17.09
CA CYS A 209 -0.86 -16.90 -16.06
C CYS A 209 0.05 -17.91 -15.34
N ASP A 210 -0.46 -19.10 -15.02
CA ASP A 210 0.34 -20.16 -14.44
C ASP A 210 1.45 -20.62 -15.38
N VAL A 211 1.12 -20.90 -16.64
CA VAL A 211 2.10 -21.34 -17.65
C VAL A 211 3.25 -20.34 -17.81
N ARG A 212 2.96 -19.04 -17.70
CA ARG A 212 3.95 -17.98 -17.92
C ARG A 212 4.78 -17.61 -16.67
N THR A 213 4.38 -18.05 -15.48
CA THR A 213 5.06 -17.65 -14.24
C THR A 213 5.64 -18.81 -13.45
N ARG A 214 5.16 -20.04 -13.63
CA ARG A 214 5.53 -21.20 -12.82
C ARG A 214 7.03 -21.51 -12.82
N ASP A 215 7.68 -21.35 -13.98
CA ASP A 215 9.10 -21.70 -14.15
C ASP A 215 10.01 -20.64 -13.49
N ALA A 216 9.61 -19.36 -13.51
CA ALA A 216 10.28 -18.32 -12.76
C ALA A 216 10.15 -18.54 -11.24
N PHE A 217 8.95 -18.88 -10.77
CA PHE A 217 8.73 -19.22 -9.36
C PHE A 217 9.51 -20.44 -8.87
N ALA A 218 9.85 -21.36 -9.77
CA ALA A 218 10.67 -22.53 -9.44
C ALA A 218 12.17 -22.21 -9.25
N ASN A 219 12.61 -21.02 -9.63
CA ASN A 219 13.99 -20.55 -9.54
C ASN A 219 14.27 -19.66 -8.32
N MET A 220 13.32 -19.51 -7.41
CA MET A 220 13.46 -18.73 -6.17
C MET A 220 13.00 -19.56 -4.96
N ASP A 221 13.45 -19.20 -3.77
CA ASP A 221 13.12 -19.94 -2.55
C ASP A 221 11.68 -19.72 -2.13
N ILE A 222 11.20 -18.49 -2.25
CA ILE A 222 9.84 -18.08 -1.91
C ILE A 222 9.22 -17.39 -3.12
N ALA A 223 8.10 -17.89 -3.59
CA ALA A 223 7.40 -17.30 -4.73
C ALA A 223 6.67 -16.01 -4.31
N GLY A 224 7.12 -14.87 -4.83
CA GLY A 224 6.56 -13.55 -4.56
C GLY A 224 5.39 -13.22 -5.50
N TYR A 225 4.18 -13.14 -4.95
CA TYR A 225 2.96 -12.88 -5.71
C TYR A 225 2.51 -11.44 -5.51
N ASN A 226 2.53 -10.62 -6.57
CA ASN A 226 1.87 -9.34 -6.57
C ASN A 226 0.41 -9.53 -7.00
N TYR A 227 -0.54 -9.13 -6.10
CA TYR A 227 -1.99 -9.15 -6.33
C TYR A 227 -2.59 -10.52 -6.70
N GLY A 228 -1.98 -11.61 -6.26
CA GLY A 228 -2.31 -12.99 -6.62
C GLY A 228 -3.13 -13.78 -5.61
N ILE A 229 -3.81 -13.16 -4.64
CA ILE A 229 -4.43 -13.83 -3.49
C ILE A 229 -5.44 -14.92 -3.88
N TYR A 230 -6.12 -14.81 -5.03
CA TYR A 230 -7.07 -15.81 -5.50
C TYR A 230 -6.40 -17.11 -5.99
N ARG A 231 -5.10 -17.08 -6.24
CA ARG A 231 -4.32 -18.25 -6.63
C ARG A 231 -3.79 -19.06 -5.46
N TYR A 232 -3.66 -18.48 -4.27
CA TYR A 232 -2.96 -19.12 -3.14
C TYR A 232 -3.44 -20.55 -2.89
N LYS A 233 -4.74 -20.78 -2.73
CA LYS A 233 -5.29 -22.11 -2.46
C LYS A 233 -5.02 -23.12 -3.58
N HIS A 234 -5.14 -22.69 -4.83
CA HIS A 234 -4.86 -23.53 -5.99
C HIS A 234 -3.39 -23.89 -6.07
N ASP A 235 -2.50 -22.90 -5.94
CA ASP A 235 -1.07 -23.10 -6.12
C ASP A 235 -0.44 -23.85 -4.95
N LEU A 236 -0.92 -23.67 -3.72
CA LEU A 236 -0.52 -24.49 -2.56
C LEU A 236 -0.87 -25.97 -2.74
N LYS A 237 -1.96 -26.27 -3.46
CA LYS A 237 -2.31 -27.66 -3.81
C LYS A 237 -1.49 -28.20 -4.97
N LYS A 238 -1.31 -27.39 -6.02
CA LYS A 238 -0.62 -27.77 -7.26
C LYS A 238 0.87 -27.91 -7.07
N TYR A 239 1.47 -27.08 -6.23
CA TYR A 239 2.91 -27.02 -5.95
C TYR A 239 3.17 -27.26 -4.47
N PRO A 240 3.25 -28.55 -4.02
CA PRO A 240 3.28 -28.91 -2.60
C PRO A 240 4.50 -28.37 -1.84
N ASN A 241 5.61 -28.10 -2.53
CA ASN A 241 6.84 -27.58 -1.91
C ASN A 241 6.98 -26.06 -2.00
N ARG A 242 6.05 -25.37 -2.70
CA ARG A 242 6.14 -23.92 -2.88
C ARG A 242 5.79 -23.18 -1.61
N LEU A 243 6.69 -22.30 -1.18
CA LEU A 243 6.39 -21.23 -0.23
C LEU A 243 5.85 -20.04 -1.01
N ILE A 244 4.84 -19.36 -0.50
CA ILE A 244 4.20 -18.21 -1.15
C ILE A 244 4.27 -17.01 -0.22
N LEU A 245 4.69 -15.89 -0.77
CA LEU A 245 4.67 -14.56 -0.16
C LEU A 245 3.74 -13.66 -0.97
N GLY A 246 2.82 -12.96 -0.33
CA GLY A 246 2.17 -11.80 -0.93
C GLY A 246 3.16 -10.64 -0.95
N SER A 247 4.00 -10.58 -1.98
CA SER A 247 5.04 -9.54 -2.07
C SER A 247 4.44 -8.16 -2.27
N GLU A 248 3.20 -8.12 -2.83
CA GLU A 248 2.42 -6.88 -2.94
C GLU A 248 0.93 -7.22 -3.00
N THR A 249 0.14 -6.63 -2.10
CA THR A 249 -1.28 -6.97 -1.95
C THR A 249 -2.13 -5.72 -1.76
N PHE A 250 -3.41 -5.82 -2.14
CA PHE A 250 -4.36 -4.76 -1.86
C PHE A 250 -4.73 -4.72 -0.38
N CYS A 251 -5.01 -3.53 0.13
CA CYS A 251 -5.44 -3.31 1.51
C CYS A 251 -6.66 -4.17 1.89
N ASN A 252 -7.66 -4.25 1.03
CA ASN A 252 -8.89 -4.99 1.27
C ASN A 252 -8.72 -6.53 1.33
N ASP A 253 -7.54 -7.03 0.95
CA ASP A 253 -7.22 -8.46 1.04
C ASP A 253 -6.58 -8.87 2.37
N ALA A 254 -6.20 -7.92 3.23
CA ALA A 254 -5.48 -8.18 4.48
C ALA A 254 -6.20 -9.18 5.40
N TYR A 255 -7.53 -9.05 5.57
CA TYR A 255 -8.32 -10.00 6.34
C TYR A 255 -8.31 -11.41 5.72
N ARG A 256 -8.55 -11.49 4.41
CA ARG A 256 -8.56 -12.75 3.66
C ARG A 256 -7.21 -13.44 3.71
N PHE A 257 -6.12 -12.68 3.54
CA PHE A 257 -4.77 -13.21 3.68
C PHE A 257 -4.58 -13.83 5.07
N ARG A 258 -4.87 -13.09 6.13
CA ARG A 258 -4.69 -13.54 7.51
C ARG A 258 -5.45 -14.84 7.78
N GLU A 259 -6.71 -14.93 7.34
CA GLU A 259 -7.53 -16.14 7.51
C GLU A 259 -7.01 -17.35 6.71
N GLN A 260 -6.38 -17.12 5.55
CA GLN A 260 -5.75 -18.17 4.78
C GLN A 260 -4.41 -18.61 5.42
N ALA A 261 -3.59 -17.66 5.86
CA ALA A 261 -2.28 -17.92 6.45
C ALA A 261 -2.37 -18.73 7.75
N LYS A 262 -3.40 -18.50 8.59
CA LYS A 262 -3.65 -19.32 9.78
C LYS A 262 -3.79 -20.82 9.48
N LYS A 263 -4.23 -21.16 8.29
CA LYS A 263 -4.51 -22.56 7.87
C LYS A 263 -3.41 -23.16 6.98
N ASN A 264 -2.47 -22.34 6.54
CA ASN A 264 -1.47 -22.73 5.55
C ASN A 264 -0.11 -22.15 5.90
N PRO A 265 0.75 -22.86 6.62
CA PRO A 265 2.06 -22.36 7.06
C PRO A 265 3.01 -22.03 5.89
N ARG A 266 2.71 -22.49 4.67
CA ARG A 266 3.46 -22.14 3.46
C ARG A 266 3.08 -20.77 2.87
N LEU A 267 2.07 -20.08 3.41
CA LEU A 267 1.86 -18.65 3.21
C LEU A 267 2.68 -17.90 4.25
N VAL A 268 3.91 -17.53 3.87
CA VAL A 268 4.94 -17.08 4.83
C VAL A 268 4.79 -15.63 5.23
N GLY A 269 4.14 -14.81 4.41
CA GLY A 269 3.96 -13.38 4.69
C GLY A 269 3.11 -12.67 3.66
N ASP A 270 2.90 -11.37 3.91
CA ASP A 270 2.11 -10.47 3.09
C ASP A 270 2.60 -9.04 3.28
N PHE A 271 2.74 -8.28 2.17
CA PHE A 271 3.13 -6.88 2.17
C PHE A 271 2.06 -6.04 1.48
N VAL A 272 1.36 -5.23 2.26
CA VAL A 272 0.29 -4.37 1.73
C VAL A 272 0.90 -3.17 0.99
N TRP A 273 0.37 -2.85 -0.18
CA TRP A 273 0.67 -1.64 -0.92
C TRP A 273 -0.29 -0.50 -0.52
N ALA A 274 0.19 0.60 0.08
CA ALA A 274 1.49 0.80 0.69
C ALA A 274 1.32 1.19 2.15
N GLY A 275 2.32 0.91 2.99
CA GLY A 275 2.24 1.20 4.42
C GLY A 275 2.21 2.69 4.72
N MET A 276 3.08 3.46 4.08
CA MET A 276 3.14 4.92 4.18
C MET A 276 3.08 5.53 2.78
N ASP A 277 2.43 6.69 2.65
CA ASP A 277 2.33 7.39 1.38
C ASP A 277 3.69 7.93 0.93
N TYR A 278 3.83 8.21 -0.37
CA TYR A 278 5.10 8.54 -1.00
C TYR A 278 4.91 9.54 -2.14
N LEU A 279 6.01 10.16 -2.56
CA LEU A 279 6.06 11.05 -3.74
C LEU A 279 6.16 10.19 -5.01
N GLY A 280 5.55 10.65 -6.08
CA GLY A 280 5.50 9.91 -7.35
C GLY A 280 4.23 9.09 -7.51
N GLU A 281 4.09 8.38 -8.62
CA GLU A 281 2.88 7.65 -9.05
C GLU A 281 1.58 8.42 -8.79
N VAL A 282 1.62 9.70 -9.08
CA VAL A 282 0.71 10.75 -8.63
C VAL A 282 -0.75 10.36 -8.82
N GLY A 283 -1.48 10.28 -7.71
CA GLY A 283 -2.91 10.01 -7.70
C GLY A 283 -3.31 8.55 -7.93
N VAL A 284 -2.35 7.60 -8.03
CA VAL A 284 -2.65 6.17 -8.30
C VAL A 284 -3.62 5.57 -7.27
N GLY A 285 -3.49 5.97 -6.00
CA GLY A 285 -4.33 5.55 -4.89
C GLY A 285 -5.31 6.62 -4.41
N SER A 286 -5.59 7.66 -5.21
CA SER A 286 -6.48 8.75 -4.80
C SER A 286 -7.89 8.54 -5.35
N TRP A 287 -8.88 8.93 -4.55
CA TRP A 287 -10.23 9.16 -5.02
C TRP A 287 -10.43 10.66 -5.24
N GLU A 288 -10.73 11.06 -6.48
CA GLU A 288 -11.03 12.42 -6.86
C GLU A 288 -12.53 12.60 -7.02
N TYR A 289 -13.10 13.52 -6.27
CA TYR A 289 -14.45 14.03 -6.44
C TYR A 289 -14.46 15.20 -7.40
N LYS A 290 -15.58 15.49 -8.04
CA LYS A 290 -15.70 16.60 -8.98
C LYS A 290 -15.30 17.95 -8.35
N ALA A 291 -15.65 18.18 -7.09
CA ALA A 291 -15.25 19.38 -6.36
C ALA A 291 -13.74 19.45 -6.08
N TYR A 292 -13.08 18.34 -5.87
CA TYR A 292 -11.61 18.29 -5.73
C TYR A 292 -10.90 18.61 -7.04
N ALA A 293 -11.34 18.04 -8.15
CA ALA A 293 -10.75 18.29 -9.46
C ALA A 293 -10.72 19.79 -9.81
N THR A 294 -11.75 20.54 -9.42
CA THR A 294 -11.80 21.99 -9.60
C THR A 294 -10.91 22.77 -8.64
N GLN A 295 -10.72 22.31 -7.42
CA GLN A 295 -9.89 22.98 -6.41
C GLN A 295 -8.38 22.77 -6.64
N PHE A 296 -7.99 21.60 -7.15
CA PHE A 296 -6.59 21.19 -7.28
C PHE A 296 -6.07 21.22 -8.72
N SER A 297 -6.89 21.62 -9.70
CA SER A 297 -6.52 21.64 -11.12
C SER A 297 -5.28 22.46 -11.45
N GLY A 298 -4.87 23.41 -10.60
CA GLY A 298 -3.66 24.22 -10.77
C GLY A 298 -2.44 23.75 -9.99
N LEU A 299 -2.61 22.93 -8.94
CA LEU A 299 -1.52 22.51 -8.05
C LEU A 299 -1.07 21.07 -8.30
N GLY A 300 -1.93 20.24 -8.91
CA GLY A 300 -1.65 18.82 -9.14
C GLY A 300 -1.47 18.02 -7.82
N TRP A 301 -1.61 16.71 -7.92
CA TRP A 301 -1.19 15.81 -6.87
C TRP A 301 0.33 15.64 -6.92
N THR A 302 0.98 15.51 -5.77
CA THR A 302 2.41 15.21 -5.67
C THR A 302 2.66 13.83 -5.06
N THR A 303 1.63 13.23 -4.46
CA THR A 303 1.69 11.94 -3.77
C THR A 303 0.88 10.87 -4.49
N ALA A 304 1.20 9.62 -4.22
CA ALA A 304 0.46 8.48 -4.76
C ALA A 304 -0.97 8.41 -4.21
N GLY A 305 -1.18 8.75 -2.94
CA GLY A 305 -2.46 8.62 -2.24
C GLY A 305 -2.80 7.18 -1.83
N SER A 306 -1.88 6.23 -2.03
CA SER A 306 -2.06 4.81 -1.72
C SER A 306 -1.57 4.40 -0.33
N GLY A 307 -0.93 5.31 0.41
CA GLY A 307 -0.44 5.05 1.76
C GLY A 307 -1.55 4.86 2.78
N ARG A 308 -1.40 3.86 3.64
CA ARG A 308 -2.29 3.67 4.81
C ARG A 308 -2.04 4.73 5.88
N ILE A 309 -0.81 5.20 5.96
CA ILE A 309 -0.37 6.35 6.75
C ILE A 309 0.00 7.45 5.76
N ASP A 310 -0.53 8.66 5.95
CA ASP A 310 -0.20 9.78 5.07
C ASP A 310 1.25 10.29 5.29
N LEU A 311 1.74 11.18 4.42
CA LEU A 311 3.08 11.75 4.51
C LEU A 311 3.36 12.48 5.83
N ASN A 312 2.30 12.94 6.53
CA ASN A 312 2.43 13.60 7.83
C ASN A 312 2.51 12.60 8.98
N GLY A 313 2.34 11.31 8.69
CA GLY A 313 2.32 10.23 9.69
C GLY A 313 0.96 10.04 10.38
N ARG A 314 -0.14 10.50 9.75
CA ARG A 314 -1.51 10.27 10.23
C ARG A 314 -2.03 8.94 9.70
N PRO A 315 -2.49 8.02 10.56
CA PRO A 315 -3.17 6.82 10.10
C PRO A 315 -4.55 7.18 9.51
N LEU A 316 -4.83 6.62 8.34
CA LEU A 316 -6.12 6.72 7.66
C LEU A 316 -7.03 5.55 8.06
N GLY A 317 -8.29 5.54 7.61
CA GLY A 317 -9.22 4.44 7.87
C GLY A 317 -8.67 3.08 7.43
N GLU A 318 -7.95 3.06 6.32
CA GLU A 318 -7.28 1.86 5.81
C GLU A 318 -6.20 1.30 6.76
N ALA A 319 -5.49 2.16 7.51
CA ALA A 319 -4.55 1.71 8.54
C ALA A 319 -5.27 1.07 9.72
N LEU A 320 -6.41 1.63 10.13
CA LEU A 320 -7.26 1.04 11.18
C LEU A 320 -7.84 -0.32 10.74
N TYR A 321 -8.24 -0.42 9.47
CA TYR A 321 -8.68 -1.70 8.90
C TYR A 321 -7.58 -2.76 8.95
N THR A 322 -6.37 -2.47 8.44
CA THR A 322 -5.28 -3.45 8.40
C THR A 322 -4.83 -3.87 9.79
N ARG A 323 -4.82 -2.95 10.76
CA ARG A 323 -4.51 -3.24 12.17
C ARG A 323 -5.44 -4.31 12.75
N VAL A 324 -6.74 -4.20 12.47
CA VAL A 324 -7.75 -5.17 12.89
C VAL A 324 -7.70 -6.44 12.03
N ALA A 325 -7.60 -6.30 10.71
CA ALA A 325 -7.57 -7.41 9.77
C ALA A 325 -6.39 -8.36 10.02
N LEU A 326 -5.21 -7.84 10.38
CA LEU A 326 -4.00 -8.60 10.70
C LEU A 326 -3.91 -9.04 12.18
N GLU A 327 -4.97 -8.81 12.96
CA GLU A 327 -5.07 -9.24 14.38
C GLU A 327 -4.07 -8.59 15.33
N GLN A 328 -3.60 -7.39 15.01
CA GLN A 328 -2.81 -6.61 15.97
C GLN A 328 -3.69 -6.09 17.10
N GLU A 329 -4.91 -5.75 16.77
CA GLU A 329 -5.95 -5.32 17.71
C GLU A 329 -7.32 -5.88 17.28
N ILE A 330 -8.25 -5.99 18.20
CA ILE A 330 -9.59 -6.51 17.90
C ILE A 330 -10.59 -5.41 17.50
N GLY A 331 -10.26 -4.13 17.73
CA GLY A 331 -11.18 -3.00 17.57
C GLY A 331 -12.26 -2.92 18.66
N PRO A 332 -13.37 -2.20 18.48
CA PRO A 332 -13.75 -1.54 17.22
C PRO A 332 -13.01 -0.23 16.97
N TYR A 333 -12.83 0.14 15.70
CA TYR A 333 -12.43 1.46 15.26
C TYR A 333 -13.48 2.03 14.32
N ILE A 334 -13.71 3.33 14.37
CA ILE A 334 -14.65 4.04 13.51
C ILE A 334 -13.88 4.91 12.54
N ALA A 335 -14.24 4.85 11.26
CA ALA A 335 -13.84 5.81 10.26
C ALA A 335 -15.08 6.27 9.46
N VAL A 336 -15.08 7.52 9.01
CA VAL A 336 -16.20 8.13 8.30
C VAL A 336 -15.71 8.73 7.01
N ARG A 337 -16.36 8.42 5.90
CA ARG A 337 -16.08 9.06 4.61
C ARG A 337 -16.45 10.54 4.67
N PRO A 338 -15.72 11.42 3.98
CA PRO A 338 -16.01 12.86 3.98
C PRO A 338 -17.48 13.14 3.65
N VAL A 339 -18.26 13.56 4.64
CA VAL A 339 -19.73 13.72 4.52
C VAL A 339 -20.08 14.84 3.55
N MET A 340 -19.20 15.81 3.36
CA MET A 340 -19.39 16.90 2.41
C MET A 340 -19.55 16.41 0.96
N PHE A 341 -18.95 15.28 0.61
CA PHE A 341 -19.03 14.64 -0.72
C PHE A 341 -20.10 13.53 -0.80
N SER A 342 -20.98 13.45 0.19
CA SER A 342 -22.04 12.44 0.20
C SER A 342 -22.93 12.54 -1.04
N GLY A 343 -23.05 11.42 -1.76
CA GLY A 343 -23.81 11.36 -3.02
C GLY A 343 -22.98 11.68 -4.27
N GLU A 344 -21.76 12.20 -4.14
CA GLU A 344 -20.87 12.40 -5.27
C GLU A 344 -20.17 11.10 -5.69
N LYS A 345 -19.93 10.98 -6.99
CA LYS A 345 -19.09 9.91 -7.54
C LYS A 345 -17.64 10.34 -7.48
N HIS A 346 -16.77 9.41 -7.14
CA HIS A 346 -15.32 9.58 -7.17
C HIS A 346 -14.67 8.81 -8.32
N SER A 347 -13.43 9.18 -8.67
CA SER A 347 -12.61 8.43 -9.61
C SER A 347 -12.36 7.00 -9.09
N PRO A 348 -12.22 6.00 -9.98
CA PRO A 348 -11.82 4.66 -9.57
C PRO A 348 -10.34 4.63 -9.20
N SER A 349 -9.97 3.73 -8.28
CA SER A 349 -8.59 3.33 -8.01
C SER A 349 -8.58 1.90 -7.45
N ALA A 350 -7.65 1.06 -7.92
CA ALA A 350 -7.43 -0.26 -7.35
C ALA A 350 -6.70 -0.20 -5.99
N TRP A 351 -5.89 0.83 -5.78
CA TRP A 351 -5.05 0.98 -4.59
C TRP A 351 -5.66 1.84 -3.48
N LYS A 352 -6.94 2.18 -3.61
CA LYS A 352 -7.71 2.88 -2.56
C LYS A 352 -8.93 2.07 -2.17
N MET A 353 -8.97 1.61 -0.93
CA MET A 353 -10.11 0.89 -0.39
C MET A 353 -11.20 1.85 0.10
N THR A 354 -10.77 2.94 0.74
CA THR A 354 -11.65 3.96 1.30
C THR A 354 -10.90 5.26 1.54
N ASP A 355 -11.62 6.37 1.52
CA ASP A 355 -11.18 7.69 1.98
C ASP A 355 -11.67 8.02 3.40
N ALA A 356 -12.22 7.04 4.09
CA ALA A 356 -12.71 7.21 5.45
C ALA A 356 -11.58 7.58 6.42
N MET A 357 -11.88 8.49 7.34
CA MET A 357 -10.96 8.96 8.36
C MET A 357 -11.61 8.94 9.75
N PRO A 358 -10.84 8.84 10.83
CA PRO A 358 -11.38 8.82 12.20
C PRO A 358 -11.81 10.22 12.63
N SER A 359 -12.92 10.71 12.10
CA SER A 359 -13.51 12.02 12.42
C SER A 359 -15.03 11.96 12.39
N TRP A 360 -15.67 12.69 13.30
CA TRP A 360 -17.12 12.97 13.32
C TRP A 360 -17.39 14.47 13.34
N SER A 361 -16.49 15.28 12.76
CA SER A 361 -16.61 16.74 12.67
C SER A 361 -16.84 17.18 11.21
N TRP A 362 -18.10 17.30 10.82
CA TRP A 362 -18.50 17.62 9.44
C TRP A 362 -19.46 18.82 9.42
N ALA A 363 -18.95 19.98 9.80
CA ALA A 363 -19.72 21.22 9.92
C ALA A 363 -20.50 21.54 8.62
N GLY A 364 -21.78 21.89 8.75
CA GLY A 364 -22.66 22.21 7.63
C GLY A 364 -23.14 20.97 6.82
N CYS A 365 -22.95 19.79 7.35
CA CYS A 365 -23.38 18.54 6.72
C CYS A 365 -24.57 17.86 7.42
N GLU A 366 -25.23 18.55 8.34
CA GLU A 366 -26.38 18.00 9.08
C GLU A 366 -27.46 17.48 8.12
N GLY A 367 -27.93 16.26 8.40
CA GLY A 367 -28.92 15.58 7.58
C GLY A 367 -28.39 14.87 6.32
N LYS A 368 -27.16 15.18 5.85
CA LYS A 368 -26.53 14.44 4.76
C LYS A 368 -26.23 13.00 5.17
N LYS A 369 -26.19 12.09 4.22
CA LYS A 369 -25.84 10.67 4.46
C LYS A 369 -24.36 10.55 4.86
N ALA A 370 -24.07 10.13 6.08
CA ALA A 370 -22.75 9.76 6.53
C ALA A 370 -22.51 8.26 6.25
N HIS A 371 -21.44 7.95 5.51
CA HIS A 371 -20.98 6.58 5.28
C HIS A 371 -19.91 6.26 6.32
N ILE A 372 -20.24 5.33 7.21
CA ILE A 372 -19.44 4.97 8.38
C ILE A 372 -18.91 3.58 8.20
N GLU A 373 -17.63 3.39 8.45
CA GLU A 373 -16.93 2.11 8.47
C GLU A 373 -16.52 1.81 9.90
N VAL A 374 -16.83 0.60 10.38
CA VAL A 374 -16.40 0.10 11.68
C VAL A 374 -15.59 -1.16 11.47
N TYR A 375 -14.37 -1.15 11.98
CA TYR A 375 -13.43 -2.26 11.87
C TYR A 375 -13.35 -2.99 13.21
N ALA A 376 -13.74 -4.28 13.23
CA ALA A 376 -13.73 -5.08 14.46
C ALA A 376 -13.57 -6.59 14.17
N ARG A 377 -12.81 -7.28 14.99
CA ARG A 377 -12.81 -8.74 15.10
C ARG A 377 -13.90 -9.16 16.11
N ALA A 378 -15.14 -9.27 15.65
CA ALA A 378 -16.31 -9.47 16.47
C ALA A 378 -17.37 -10.27 15.71
N ALA A 379 -18.40 -10.78 16.40
CA ALA A 379 -19.55 -11.39 15.76
C ALA A 379 -20.50 -10.33 15.19
N LYS A 380 -20.68 -9.21 15.93
CA LYS A 380 -21.51 -8.08 15.50
C LYS A 380 -21.03 -6.76 16.05
N VAL A 381 -21.48 -5.68 15.40
CA VAL A 381 -21.22 -4.29 15.80
C VAL A 381 -22.54 -3.52 15.87
N ALA A 382 -22.80 -2.83 16.97
CA ALA A 382 -23.85 -1.84 17.11
C ALA A 382 -23.27 -0.42 16.98
N LEU A 383 -23.99 0.45 16.28
CA LEU A 383 -23.69 1.87 16.14
C LEU A 383 -24.69 2.69 16.97
N LEU A 384 -24.17 3.59 17.79
CA LEU A 384 -24.95 4.51 18.61
C LEU A 384 -24.65 5.95 18.21
N LEU A 385 -25.68 6.78 18.17
CA LEU A 385 -25.56 8.22 17.97
C LEU A 385 -26.20 8.93 19.19
N ASN A 386 -25.44 9.75 19.87
CA ASN A 386 -25.85 10.44 21.09
C ASN A 386 -26.47 9.49 22.15
N GLY A 387 -25.84 8.32 22.32
CA GLY A 387 -26.26 7.29 23.28
C GLY A 387 -27.40 6.38 22.81
N LYS A 388 -28.08 6.71 21.70
CA LYS A 388 -29.18 5.90 21.14
C LYS A 388 -28.66 4.95 20.06
N LYS A 389 -28.96 3.65 20.15
CA LYS A 389 -28.64 2.68 19.10
C LYS A 389 -29.41 3.02 17.83
N VAL A 390 -28.66 3.22 16.73
CA VAL A 390 -29.22 3.62 15.43
C VAL A 390 -29.07 2.53 14.37
N ALA A 391 -28.11 1.61 14.53
CA ALA A 391 -27.92 0.50 13.62
C ALA A 391 -27.15 -0.65 14.28
N GLU A 392 -27.24 -1.85 13.68
CA GLU A 392 -26.46 -3.04 14.06
C GLU A 392 -26.17 -3.88 12.84
N LYS A 393 -24.98 -4.49 12.78
CA LYS A 393 -24.60 -5.42 11.72
C LYS A 393 -23.82 -6.62 12.25
N GLN A 394 -24.12 -7.80 11.70
CA GLN A 394 -23.31 -8.99 11.86
C GLN A 394 -22.06 -8.90 10.98
N LEU A 395 -20.92 -9.32 11.50
CA LEU A 395 -19.68 -9.46 10.75
C LEU A 395 -19.53 -10.89 10.24
N LYS A 396 -19.45 -11.05 8.92
CA LYS A 396 -19.30 -12.35 8.27
C LYS A 396 -18.18 -12.27 7.25
N ASN A 397 -17.15 -13.11 7.40
CA ASN A 397 -16.04 -13.25 6.45
C ASN A 397 -15.20 -11.96 6.21
N ASP A 398 -15.34 -10.96 7.08
CA ASP A 398 -14.55 -9.74 7.10
C ASP A 398 -14.65 -9.08 8.48
N CYS A 399 -13.72 -8.19 8.79
CA CYS A 399 -13.72 -7.36 9.99
C CYS A 399 -14.30 -5.94 9.76
N LEU A 400 -15.02 -5.73 8.65
CA LEU A 400 -15.57 -4.44 8.22
C LEU A 400 -17.10 -4.45 8.24
N ALA A 401 -17.69 -3.57 9.05
CA ALA A 401 -19.11 -3.23 8.99
C ALA A 401 -19.33 -1.84 8.38
N LYS A 402 -20.15 -1.72 7.34
CA LYS A 402 -20.49 -0.44 6.71
C LYS A 402 -21.89 0.00 7.11
N PHE A 403 -22.05 1.24 7.57
CA PHE A 403 -23.32 1.85 7.93
C PHE A 403 -23.57 3.11 7.12
N THR A 404 -24.83 3.48 6.96
CA THR A 404 -25.24 4.78 6.39
C THR A 404 -26.36 5.33 7.25
N ILE A 405 -26.10 6.49 7.87
CA ILE A 405 -27.09 7.21 8.69
C ILE A 405 -27.07 8.70 8.31
N PRO A 406 -28.12 9.48 8.62
CA PRO A 406 -28.04 10.93 8.54
C PRO A 406 -26.97 11.45 9.51
N TYR A 407 -26.11 12.37 9.05
CA TYR A 407 -25.15 13.03 9.91
C TYR A 407 -25.88 13.94 10.92
N GLN A 408 -25.48 13.85 12.16
CA GLN A 408 -25.92 14.72 13.24
C GLN A 408 -24.74 14.93 14.18
N SER A 409 -24.52 16.17 14.58
CA SER A 409 -23.48 16.54 15.55
C SER A 409 -23.68 15.81 16.89
N GLY A 410 -22.58 15.53 17.58
CA GLY A 410 -22.54 14.87 18.88
C GLY A 410 -21.57 13.70 18.95
N THR A 411 -21.96 12.63 19.63
CA THR A 411 -21.11 11.45 19.86
C THR A 411 -21.56 10.29 18.99
N LEU A 412 -20.65 9.81 18.12
CA LEU A 412 -20.80 8.55 17.40
C LEU A 412 -20.02 7.46 18.13
N GLU A 413 -20.70 6.36 18.52
CA GLU A 413 -20.09 5.26 19.25
C GLU A 413 -20.30 3.94 18.51
N ALA A 414 -19.26 3.11 18.41
CA ALA A 414 -19.37 1.72 17.98
C ALA A 414 -19.12 0.80 19.17
N VAL A 415 -19.94 -0.24 19.29
CA VAL A 415 -19.80 -1.30 20.29
C VAL A 415 -19.70 -2.64 19.59
N SER A 416 -18.65 -3.40 19.84
CA SER A 416 -18.44 -4.75 19.29
C SER A 416 -18.81 -5.82 20.30
N TYR A 417 -19.38 -6.93 19.80
CA TYR A 417 -19.86 -8.05 20.61
C TYR A 417 -19.35 -9.38 20.07
N ASP A 418 -19.16 -10.34 20.99
CA ASP A 418 -18.92 -11.73 20.64
C ASP A 418 -20.23 -12.46 20.21
N ALA A 419 -20.12 -13.76 19.95
CA ALA A 419 -21.26 -14.58 19.50
C ALA A 419 -22.35 -14.79 20.57
N ILE A 420 -22.08 -14.51 21.84
CA ILE A 420 -23.01 -14.61 22.96
C ILE A 420 -23.33 -13.25 23.57
N ASP A 421 -23.21 -12.21 22.78
CA ASP A 421 -23.60 -10.83 23.11
C ASP A 421 -22.79 -10.14 24.23
N ARG A 422 -21.62 -10.67 24.58
CA ARG A 422 -20.72 -9.94 25.49
C ARG A 422 -20.00 -8.82 24.74
N VAL A 423 -19.87 -7.67 25.38
CA VAL A 423 -19.14 -6.53 24.84
C VAL A 423 -17.65 -6.85 24.79
N LEU A 424 -17.05 -6.75 23.61
CA LEU A 424 -15.61 -6.89 23.39
C LEU A 424 -14.87 -5.56 23.45
N GLY A 425 -15.50 -4.48 22.98
CA GLY A 425 -14.89 -3.16 22.98
C GLY A 425 -15.82 -2.04 22.58
N ARG A 426 -15.34 -0.79 22.77
CA ARG A 426 -16.07 0.44 22.42
C ARG A 426 -15.11 1.44 21.82
N CYS A 427 -15.57 2.21 20.82
CA CYS A 427 -14.86 3.34 20.25
C CYS A 427 -15.82 4.51 20.08
N LYS A 428 -15.34 5.72 20.34
CA LYS A 428 -16.14 6.96 20.22
C LYS A 428 -15.42 7.97 19.35
N LEU A 429 -16.17 8.68 18.53
CA LEU A 429 -15.77 9.91 17.87
C LEU A 429 -16.72 11.02 18.33
N GLN A 430 -16.18 12.20 18.55
CA GLN A 430 -16.93 13.37 19.01
C GLN A 430 -16.88 14.46 17.94
N THR A 431 -18.01 15.14 17.72
CA THR A 431 -18.02 16.37 16.92
C THR A 431 -17.31 17.50 17.69
N ALA A 432 -16.38 18.17 17.04
CA ALA A 432 -15.69 19.33 17.61
C ALA A 432 -16.65 20.50 17.88
N GLY A 433 -16.43 21.19 18.98
CA GLY A 433 -17.17 22.40 19.36
C GLY A 433 -17.01 23.56 18.37
N ALA A 434 -17.72 24.67 18.59
CA ALA A 434 -17.74 25.82 17.64
C ALA A 434 -16.41 26.58 17.61
N ASP A 435 -15.70 26.66 18.73
CA ASP A 435 -14.42 27.36 18.85
C ASP A 435 -13.30 26.65 18.10
N THR A 436 -12.29 27.41 17.67
CA THR A 436 -11.14 26.89 16.95
C THR A 436 -9.85 27.31 17.63
N VAL A 437 -9.00 26.34 17.89
CA VAL A 437 -7.67 26.53 18.51
C VAL A 437 -6.61 25.90 17.58
N LEU A 438 -5.57 26.66 17.26
CA LEU A 438 -4.38 26.13 16.62
C LEU A 438 -3.48 25.51 17.68
N ARG A 439 -3.22 24.20 17.57
CA ARG A 439 -2.34 23.49 18.49
C ARG A 439 -1.09 23.01 17.75
N ALA A 440 0.07 23.29 18.35
CA ALA A 440 1.35 22.72 17.95
C ALA A 440 1.76 21.69 18.99
N VAL A 441 1.82 20.42 18.59
CA VAL A 441 2.13 19.30 19.48
C VAL A 441 3.41 18.62 18.98
N PRO A 442 4.54 18.80 19.70
CA PRO A 442 5.76 18.07 19.36
C PRO A 442 5.58 16.58 19.63
N GLU A 443 6.10 15.75 18.72
CA GLU A 443 6.09 14.28 18.90
C GLU A 443 7.05 13.85 20.03
N GLU A 444 8.15 14.62 20.22
CA GLU A 444 9.12 14.40 21.30
C GLU A 444 9.12 15.61 22.26
N LYS A 445 9.02 15.36 23.56
CA LYS A 445 9.04 16.42 24.59
C LYS A 445 10.41 17.10 24.72
N LYS A 446 11.49 16.44 24.32
CA LYS A 446 12.86 16.95 24.37
C LYS A 446 13.61 16.52 23.13
N THR A 447 14.37 17.42 22.55
CA THR A 447 15.28 17.14 21.43
C THR A 447 16.64 17.78 21.68
N LYS A 448 17.67 17.31 20.99
CA LYS A 448 19.02 17.91 21.02
C LYS A 448 19.19 18.82 19.81
N PRO A 449 20.00 19.87 19.89
CA PRO A 449 20.39 20.68 18.74
C PRO A 449 20.94 19.80 17.59
N GLY A 450 20.60 20.16 16.36
CA GLY A 450 21.03 19.41 15.15
C GLY A 450 20.21 18.15 14.83
N ARG A 451 19.18 17.80 15.62
CA ARG A 451 18.28 16.69 15.33
C ARG A 451 16.99 17.18 14.67
N LEU A 452 16.39 16.33 13.80
CA LEU A 452 15.06 16.56 13.30
C LEU A 452 14.05 16.53 14.45
N CYS A 453 13.10 17.47 14.42
CA CYS A 453 11.98 17.52 15.33
C CYS A 453 10.68 17.58 14.52
N TYR A 454 9.71 16.76 14.90
CA TYR A 454 8.41 16.71 14.26
C TYR A 454 7.37 17.37 15.16
N ILE A 455 6.67 18.37 14.63
CA ILE A 455 5.63 19.11 15.32
C ILE A 455 4.34 18.96 14.53
N ARG A 456 3.30 18.39 15.16
CA ARG A 456 1.97 18.28 14.56
C ARG A 456 1.19 19.57 14.79
N ILE A 457 0.84 20.26 13.74
CA ILE A 457 -0.02 21.43 13.78
C ILE A 457 -1.44 20.97 13.47
N ARG A 458 -2.39 21.29 14.36
CA ARG A 458 -3.77 20.84 14.29
C ARG A 458 -4.73 21.98 14.57
N TYR A 459 -5.81 22.03 13.81
CA TYR A 459 -7.00 22.78 14.17
C TYR A 459 -7.90 21.88 15.01
N THR A 460 -8.19 22.33 16.24
CA THR A 460 -9.03 21.60 17.19
C THR A 460 -10.01 22.57 17.83
N ASP A 461 -11.00 22.06 18.54
CA ASP A 461 -11.70 22.84 19.56
C ASP A 461 -10.87 22.93 20.86
N ARG A 462 -11.43 23.59 21.90
CA ARG A 462 -10.77 23.72 23.21
C ARG A 462 -10.60 22.36 23.90
N ALA A 463 -11.49 21.39 23.66
CA ALA A 463 -11.39 20.03 24.20
C ALA A 463 -10.29 19.21 23.50
N GLY A 464 -9.85 19.63 22.32
CA GLY A 464 -8.81 18.95 21.54
C GLY A 464 -9.36 18.08 20.41
N GLU A 465 -10.67 18.11 20.16
CA GLU A 465 -11.27 17.40 19.03
C GLU A 465 -10.88 18.07 17.73
N LEU A 466 -10.54 17.27 16.71
CA LEU A 466 -10.14 17.76 15.39
C LEU A 466 -11.32 18.40 14.66
N LYS A 467 -11.04 19.55 14.02
CA LYS A 467 -11.98 20.25 13.12
C LYS A 467 -12.02 19.63 11.74
#